data_07fcae6be1a1489edb21801ef6952cb5
#
_entry.id   07fcae6be1a1489edb21801ef6952cb5
#
_cell.length_a   1.000
_cell.length_b   1.000
_cell.length_c   1.000
_cell.angle_alpha   90.00
_cell.angle_beta   90.00
_cell.angle_gamma   90.00
#
_symmetry.space_group_name_H-M   'P 1'
#
loop_
_entity.id
_entity.type
_entity.pdbx_description
1 polymer ?
#
loop_
_entity_poly.entity_id
_entity_poly.type
_entity_poly.pdbx_seq_one_letter_code
_entity_poly.pdbx_strand_id
1 'polypeptide(L)'
;MTYAVIAFGRMNPPTVGHEKMILAVHEEAKRVGGHAEVIASHSHDKKKNPVSPEKKISYLKKVVPAGMKVSAASKEHPSIFYHAARLYAEGHTHLTVISDKSDEFGDVLRAHNGKESRHGYYNFKSITMKSSGKRDPNASGTEGISGTKMRTYANAGDRMSFKAGLPKALHADVDEIMTEVAA
;
A
#
# COMPACT_ATOMS: atom_id res chain seq x y z
N MET A 1 22.38 1.95 12.46
CA MET A 1 21.22 2.76 12.05
C MET A 1 20.45 2.02 10.97
N THR A 2 19.21 1.66 11.23
CA THR A 2 18.41 0.91 10.26
C THR A 2 17.12 1.66 9.91
N TYR A 3 16.82 1.68 8.63
CA TYR A 3 15.64 2.33 8.09
C TYR A 3 14.59 1.29 7.69
N ALA A 4 13.34 1.56 8.02
CA ALA A 4 12.21 0.86 7.44
C ALA A 4 11.47 1.85 6.53
N VAL A 5 11.32 1.50 5.26
CA VAL A 5 10.58 2.29 4.28
C VAL A 5 9.34 1.49 3.89
N ILE A 6 8.18 2.05 4.14
CA ILE A 6 6.92 1.32 3.98
C ILE A 6 5.89 2.14 3.20
N ALA A 7 4.93 1.42 2.63
CA ALA A 7 3.67 1.97 2.15
C ALA A 7 2.54 1.14 2.73
N PHE A 8 1.42 1.78 3.00
CA PHE A 8 0.22 1.15 3.54
C PHE A 8 -0.99 1.59 2.74
N GLY A 9 -1.82 0.65 2.32
CA GLY A 9 -3.00 1.00 1.54
C GLY A 9 -3.98 -0.15 1.37
N ARG A 10 -5.17 0.18 0.87
CA ARG A 10 -6.22 -0.80 0.61
C ARG A 10 -5.88 -1.72 -0.56
N MET A 11 -5.37 -1.15 -1.65
CA MET A 11 -4.93 -1.90 -2.85
C MET A 11 -5.98 -2.91 -3.32
N ASN A 12 -7.17 -2.43 -3.55
CA ASN A 12 -8.34 -3.27 -3.78
C ASN A 12 -9.10 -2.87 -5.05
N PRO A 13 -8.60 -3.27 -6.23
CA PRO A 13 -7.38 -4.06 -6.47
C PRO A 13 -6.11 -3.20 -6.49
N PRO A 14 -4.91 -3.79 -6.51
CA PRO A 14 -3.69 -3.03 -6.80
C PRO A 14 -3.78 -2.39 -8.19
N THR A 15 -3.41 -1.12 -8.29
CA THR A 15 -3.46 -0.35 -9.54
C THR A 15 -2.08 0.14 -9.94
N VAL A 16 -1.97 0.74 -11.12
CA VAL A 16 -0.72 1.40 -11.58
C VAL A 16 -0.31 2.53 -10.63
N GLY A 17 -1.26 3.20 -9.97
CA GLY A 17 -0.94 4.19 -8.94
C GLY A 17 -0.28 3.56 -7.71
N HIS A 18 -0.75 2.39 -7.29
CA HIS A 18 -0.13 1.64 -6.21
C HIS A 18 1.25 1.12 -6.61
N GLU A 19 1.43 0.70 -7.85
CA GLU A 19 2.75 0.30 -8.37
C GLU A 19 3.74 1.45 -8.28
N LYS A 20 3.34 2.66 -8.64
CA LYS A 20 4.18 3.86 -8.52
C LYS A 20 4.63 4.07 -7.08
N MET A 21 3.72 3.91 -6.13
CA MET A 21 4.02 4.01 -4.70
C MET A 21 4.99 2.91 -4.25
N ILE A 22 4.78 1.68 -4.69
CA ILE A 22 5.66 0.54 -4.41
C ILE A 22 7.07 0.77 -4.94
N LEU A 23 7.19 1.29 -6.16
CA LEU A 23 8.49 1.61 -6.74
C LEU A 23 9.19 2.75 -5.99
N ALA A 24 8.43 3.73 -5.48
CA ALA A 24 8.98 4.79 -4.65
C ALA A 24 9.53 4.24 -3.33
N VAL A 25 8.86 3.25 -2.72
CA VAL A 25 9.37 2.55 -1.53
C VAL A 25 10.69 1.85 -1.85
N HIS A 26 10.73 1.13 -2.95
CA HIS A 26 11.92 0.40 -3.38
C HIS A 26 13.12 1.34 -3.58
N GLU A 27 12.93 2.44 -4.31
CA GLU A 27 13.98 3.42 -4.59
C GLU A 27 14.48 4.09 -3.31
N GLU A 28 13.58 4.50 -2.43
CA GLU A 28 13.97 5.12 -1.16
C GLU A 28 14.72 4.15 -0.27
N ALA A 29 14.26 2.90 -0.18
CA ALA A 29 14.94 1.86 0.60
C ALA A 29 16.35 1.60 0.07
N LYS A 30 16.53 1.58 -1.24
CA LYS A 30 17.87 1.47 -1.85
C LYS A 30 18.75 2.65 -1.47
N ARG A 31 18.20 3.87 -1.52
CA ARG A 31 18.95 5.09 -1.22
C ARG A 31 19.49 5.09 0.21
N VAL A 32 18.71 4.57 1.17
CA VAL A 32 19.08 4.56 2.59
C VAL A 32 19.67 3.22 3.05
N GLY A 33 19.73 2.23 2.17
CA GLY A 33 20.18 0.88 2.54
C GLY A 33 19.24 0.20 3.54
N GLY A 34 17.93 0.45 3.44
CA GLY A 34 16.95 0.04 4.40
C GLY A 34 16.04 -1.10 3.98
N HIS A 35 15.12 -1.45 4.88
CA HIS A 35 14.10 -2.46 4.67
C HIS A 35 12.95 -1.86 3.86
N ALA A 36 12.50 -2.56 2.83
CA ALA A 36 11.37 -2.16 1.99
C ALA A 36 10.19 -3.08 2.23
N GLU A 37 9.03 -2.50 2.51
CA GLU A 37 7.83 -3.28 2.78
C GLU A 37 6.57 -2.55 2.29
N VAL A 38 5.66 -3.29 1.65
CA VAL A 38 4.31 -2.81 1.36
C VAL A 38 3.32 -3.59 2.23
N ILE A 39 2.40 -2.86 2.86
CA ILE A 39 1.44 -3.43 3.81
C ILE A 39 0.04 -3.18 3.25
N ALA A 40 -0.68 -4.25 2.92
CA ALA A 40 -2.05 -4.15 2.45
C ALA A 40 -3.01 -4.12 3.65
N SER A 41 -4.05 -3.28 3.59
CA SER A 41 -5.08 -3.27 4.62
C SER A 41 -5.83 -4.61 4.63
N HIS A 42 -6.48 -4.94 5.76
CA HIS A 42 -7.29 -6.15 5.87
C HIS A 42 -8.75 -5.92 5.45
N SER A 43 -9.08 -4.73 4.95
CA SER A 43 -10.44 -4.38 4.53
C SER A 43 -10.96 -5.35 3.45
N HIS A 44 -12.14 -5.89 3.69
CA HIS A 44 -12.80 -6.79 2.75
C HIS A 44 -14.32 -6.61 2.86
N ASP A 45 -14.94 -6.09 1.81
CA ASP A 45 -16.38 -5.93 1.69
C ASP A 45 -16.76 -5.86 0.20
N LYS A 46 -18.01 -6.13 -0.11
CA LYS A 46 -18.48 -6.22 -1.51
C LYS A 46 -18.48 -4.88 -2.24
N LYS A 47 -18.56 -3.76 -1.53
CA LYS A 47 -18.71 -2.43 -2.16
C LYS A 47 -17.40 -1.77 -2.52
N LYS A 48 -16.50 -1.66 -1.55
CA LYS A 48 -15.26 -0.86 -1.71
C LYS A 48 -14.00 -1.72 -1.67
N ASN A 49 -14.08 -2.90 -1.08
CA ASN A 49 -12.93 -3.77 -0.89
C ASN A 49 -13.26 -5.21 -1.29
N PRO A 50 -13.60 -5.45 -2.57
CA PRO A 50 -14.07 -6.77 -3.01
C PRO A 50 -12.98 -7.85 -3.05
N VAL A 51 -11.71 -7.47 -3.12
CA VAL A 51 -10.60 -8.43 -3.15
C VAL A 51 -10.21 -8.81 -1.72
N SER A 52 -10.12 -10.11 -1.42
CA SER A 52 -9.76 -10.59 -0.09
C SER A 52 -8.31 -10.25 0.26
N PRO A 53 -7.95 -10.17 1.55
CA PRO A 53 -6.58 -9.92 1.97
C PRO A 53 -5.57 -10.93 1.40
N GLU A 54 -5.93 -12.22 1.35
CA GLU A 54 -5.06 -13.28 0.82
C GLU A 54 -4.78 -13.06 -0.67
N LYS A 55 -5.82 -12.69 -1.44
CA LYS A 55 -5.67 -12.40 -2.86
C LYS A 55 -4.83 -11.16 -3.10
N LYS A 56 -5.01 -10.12 -2.30
CA LYS A 56 -4.20 -8.90 -2.39
C LYS A 56 -2.71 -9.22 -2.21
N ILE A 57 -2.39 -10.02 -1.22
CA ILE A 57 -0.99 -10.44 -0.97
C ILE A 57 -0.45 -11.20 -2.18
N SER A 58 -1.22 -12.13 -2.72
CA SER A 58 -0.83 -12.89 -3.92
C SER A 58 -0.53 -11.98 -5.10
N TYR A 59 -1.39 -11.00 -5.37
CA TYR A 59 -1.20 -10.05 -6.46
C TYR A 59 0.00 -9.13 -6.20
N LEU A 60 0.13 -8.60 -4.99
CA LEU A 60 1.23 -7.71 -4.64
C LEU A 60 2.59 -8.39 -4.77
N LYS A 61 2.68 -9.66 -4.43
CA LYS A 61 3.92 -10.43 -4.60
C LYS A 61 4.39 -10.51 -6.05
N LYS A 62 3.46 -10.42 -7.01
CA LYS A 62 3.80 -10.38 -8.44
C LYS A 62 4.27 -9.00 -8.89
N VAL A 63 3.87 -7.96 -8.17
CA VAL A 63 4.13 -6.55 -8.53
C VAL A 63 5.43 -6.02 -7.92
N VAL A 64 5.75 -6.43 -6.67
CA VAL A 64 6.88 -5.87 -5.94
C VAL A 64 8.22 -6.31 -6.53
N PRO A 65 9.23 -5.41 -6.52
CA PRO A 65 10.60 -5.79 -6.89
C PRO A 65 11.16 -6.85 -5.94
N ALA A 66 12.19 -7.55 -6.41
CA ALA A 66 12.90 -8.54 -5.59
C ALA A 66 13.46 -7.90 -4.31
N GLY A 67 13.36 -8.62 -3.19
CA GLY A 67 13.85 -8.17 -1.90
C GLY A 67 12.87 -7.31 -1.11
N MET A 68 11.73 -6.96 -1.68
CA MET A 68 10.70 -6.19 -0.99
C MET A 68 9.69 -7.12 -0.30
N LYS A 69 9.41 -6.84 0.96
CA LYS A 69 8.45 -7.63 1.73
C LYS A 69 7.02 -7.18 1.45
N VAL A 70 6.11 -8.14 1.37
CA VAL A 70 4.66 -7.89 1.29
C VAL A 70 4.01 -8.42 2.55
N SER A 71 3.25 -7.58 3.23
CA SER A 71 2.50 -7.95 4.45
C SER A 71 1.06 -7.52 4.32
N ALA A 72 0.21 -8.08 5.16
CA ALA A 72 -1.17 -7.63 5.33
C ALA A 72 -1.42 -7.22 6.76
N ALA A 73 -2.19 -6.17 6.95
CA ALA A 73 -2.81 -5.90 8.24
C ALA A 73 -3.79 -7.06 8.56
N SER A 74 -4.09 -7.24 9.82
CA SER A 74 -4.98 -8.28 10.28
C SER A 74 -6.02 -7.70 11.22
N LYS A 75 -6.96 -8.53 11.65
CA LYS A 75 -7.95 -8.12 12.64
C LYS A 75 -7.27 -7.71 13.96
N GLU A 76 -6.18 -8.39 14.32
CA GLU A 76 -5.38 -8.11 15.53
C GLU A 76 -4.48 -6.89 15.35
N HIS A 77 -4.03 -6.64 14.12
CA HIS A 77 -3.12 -5.53 13.79
C HIS A 77 -3.68 -4.74 12.60
N PRO A 78 -4.79 -4.00 12.80
CA PRO A 78 -5.54 -3.43 11.69
C PRO A 78 -4.97 -2.12 11.13
N SER A 79 -4.05 -1.49 11.80
CA SER A 79 -3.58 -0.15 11.42
C SER A 79 -2.08 -0.05 11.28
N ILE A 80 -1.64 1.03 10.62
CA ILE A 80 -0.22 1.34 10.46
C ILE A 80 0.51 1.49 11.81
N PHE A 81 -0.20 1.88 12.87
CA PHE A 81 0.41 2.04 14.20
C PHE A 81 0.94 0.72 14.75
N TYR A 82 0.18 -0.36 14.58
CA TYR A 82 0.64 -1.70 14.98
C TYR A 82 1.88 -2.13 14.20
N HIS A 83 1.92 -1.80 12.91
CA HIS A 83 3.06 -2.12 12.06
C HIS A 83 4.28 -1.27 12.40
N ALA A 84 4.09 0.00 12.78
CA ALA A 84 5.16 0.84 13.29
C ALA A 84 5.78 0.22 14.55
N ALA A 85 4.95 -0.22 15.49
CA ALA A 85 5.41 -0.89 16.72
C ALA A 85 6.14 -2.20 16.38
N ARG A 86 5.64 -2.99 15.44
CA ARG A 86 6.29 -4.22 14.98
C ARG A 86 7.66 -3.94 14.40
N LEU A 87 7.75 -2.97 13.50
CA LEU A 87 9.02 -2.60 12.86
C LEU A 87 10.04 -2.10 13.87
N TYR A 88 9.59 -1.31 14.85
CA TYR A 88 10.46 -0.88 15.92
C TYR A 88 10.99 -2.06 16.74
N ALA A 89 10.13 -3.01 17.08
CA ALA A 89 10.51 -4.23 17.80
C ALA A 89 11.48 -5.10 16.99
N GLU A 90 11.42 -5.05 15.66
CA GLU A 90 12.37 -5.74 14.77
C GLU A 90 13.73 -5.06 14.70
N GLY A 91 13.91 -3.91 15.34
CA GLY A 91 15.20 -3.23 15.46
C GLY A 91 15.38 -2.03 14.53
N HIS A 92 14.35 -1.61 13.80
CA HIS A 92 14.45 -0.44 12.94
C HIS A 92 14.43 0.84 13.78
N THR A 93 15.29 1.78 13.44
CA THR A 93 15.48 3.04 14.20
C THR A 93 14.87 4.26 13.50
N HIS A 94 14.63 4.16 12.21
CA HIS A 94 14.08 5.25 11.38
C HIS A 94 12.92 4.70 10.54
N LEU A 95 11.82 5.43 10.51
CA LEU A 95 10.64 5.04 9.73
C LEU A 95 10.37 6.08 8.65
N THR A 96 10.24 5.62 7.41
CA THR A 96 9.80 6.44 6.28
C THR A 96 8.54 5.82 5.71
N VAL A 97 7.48 6.63 5.58
CA VAL A 97 6.21 6.21 4.99
C VAL A 97 6.03 6.92 3.66
N ILE A 98 5.84 6.15 2.60
CA ILE A 98 5.55 6.66 1.26
C ILE A 98 4.03 6.65 1.07
N SER A 99 3.47 7.78 0.65
CA SER A 99 2.03 7.92 0.46
C SER A 99 1.74 8.85 -0.72
N ASP A 100 0.62 8.63 -1.39
CA ASP A 100 0.09 9.52 -2.42
C ASP A 100 -0.80 10.62 -1.83
N LYS A 101 -1.06 10.55 -0.53
CA LYS A 101 -1.89 11.50 0.21
C LYS A 101 -1.03 12.44 1.04
N SER A 102 -1.63 13.53 1.51
CA SER A 102 -0.97 14.47 2.39
C SER A 102 -0.68 13.86 3.78
N ASP A 103 0.08 14.57 4.58
CA ASP A 103 0.64 14.15 5.88
C ASP A 103 -0.37 13.90 7.01
N GLU A 104 -1.65 13.66 6.71
CA GLU A 104 -2.69 13.58 7.75
C GLU A 104 -2.35 12.63 8.89
N PHE A 105 -1.86 11.43 8.57
CA PHE A 105 -1.52 10.48 9.63
C PHE A 105 -0.06 10.54 10.07
N GLY A 106 0.77 11.30 9.37
CA GLY A 106 2.16 11.52 9.77
C GLY A 106 2.26 12.20 11.12
N ASP A 107 1.45 13.24 11.33
CA ASP A 107 1.41 13.93 12.61
C ASP A 107 0.95 13.03 13.75
N VAL A 108 -0.04 12.17 13.49
CA VAL A 108 -0.53 11.22 14.49
C VAL A 108 0.52 10.16 14.79
N LEU A 109 1.23 9.66 13.78
CA LEU A 109 2.35 8.73 14.00
C LEU A 109 3.44 9.35 14.88
N ARG A 110 3.80 10.60 14.61
CA ARG A 110 4.82 11.32 15.40
C ARG A 110 4.32 11.59 16.81
N ALA A 111 3.04 11.90 16.97
CA ALA A 111 2.45 12.17 18.29
C ALA A 111 2.49 10.96 19.22
N HIS A 112 2.44 9.75 18.66
CA HIS A 112 2.52 8.51 19.42
C HIS A 112 3.96 8.00 19.61
N ASN A 113 4.92 8.64 18.97
CA ASN A 113 6.33 8.26 19.07
C ASN A 113 6.84 8.45 20.50
N GLY A 114 7.46 7.41 21.06
CA GLY A 114 7.93 7.40 22.43
C GLY A 114 6.84 7.20 23.50
N LYS A 115 5.62 6.85 23.08
CA LYS A 115 4.49 6.63 23.98
C LYS A 115 3.94 5.23 23.83
N GLU A 116 3.62 4.60 24.95
CA GLU A 116 2.93 3.32 24.95
C GLU A 116 1.44 3.54 24.69
N SER A 117 0.85 2.66 23.86
CA SER A 117 -0.56 2.71 23.52
C SER A 117 -1.07 1.28 23.27
N ARG A 118 -2.38 1.15 22.99
CA ARG A 118 -2.96 -0.13 22.60
C ARG A 118 -2.34 -0.71 21.33
N HIS A 119 -1.69 0.12 20.50
CA HIS A 119 -1.00 -0.31 19.28
C HIS A 119 0.39 -0.90 19.55
N GLY A 120 0.88 -0.81 20.78
CA GLY A 120 2.23 -1.14 21.18
C GLY A 120 3.09 0.10 21.35
N TYR A 121 4.39 -0.10 21.42
CA TYR A 121 5.36 0.97 21.65
C TYR A 121 6.30 1.07 20.45
N TYR A 122 6.57 2.29 20.04
CA TYR A 122 7.66 2.59 19.12
C TYR A 122 8.28 3.93 19.50
N ASN A 123 9.57 4.05 19.26
CA ASN A 123 10.32 5.26 19.51
C ASN A 123 11.41 5.43 18.46
N PHE A 124 10.98 5.75 17.24
CA PHE A 124 11.90 5.98 16.12
C PHE A 124 12.65 7.29 16.32
N LYS A 125 13.91 7.32 15.88
CA LYS A 125 14.72 8.54 15.86
C LYS A 125 14.19 9.54 14.86
N SER A 126 13.55 9.08 13.78
CA SER A 126 12.83 9.92 12.84
C SER A 126 11.64 9.18 12.25
N ILE A 127 10.58 9.92 11.97
CA ILE A 127 9.41 9.46 11.21
C ILE A 127 9.24 10.46 10.09
N THR A 128 9.49 10.01 8.85
CA THR A 128 9.45 10.84 7.66
C THR A 128 8.30 10.41 6.76
N MET A 129 7.51 11.37 6.32
CA MET A 129 6.49 11.15 5.30
C MET A 129 7.00 11.66 3.97
N LYS A 130 6.95 10.81 2.94
CA LYS A 130 7.35 11.18 1.59
C LYS A 130 6.22 10.92 0.60
N SER A 131 6.07 11.81 -0.36
CA SER A 131 5.10 11.65 -1.43
C SER A 131 5.64 10.72 -2.51
N SER A 132 4.77 9.84 -3.01
CA SER A 132 5.04 9.03 -4.21
C SER A 132 4.74 9.80 -5.50
N GLY A 133 4.30 11.05 -5.39
CA GLY A 133 3.77 11.87 -6.45
C GLY A 133 2.26 12.05 -6.29
N LYS A 134 1.72 13.10 -6.91
CA LYS A 134 0.28 13.38 -6.82
C LYS A 134 -0.51 12.41 -7.69
N ARG A 135 -1.60 11.89 -7.13
CA ARG A 135 -2.64 11.24 -7.90
C ARG A 135 -3.78 12.23 -8.08
N ASP A 136 -4.13 12.54 -9.32
CA ASP A 136 -5.28 13.40 -9.64
C ASP A 136 -6.45 12.49 -10.04
N PRO A 137 -7.48 12.35 -9.19
CA PRO A 137 -8.64 11.50 -9.51
C PRO A 137 -9.44 11.96 -10.72
N ASN A 138 -9.25 13.20 -11.17
CA ASN A 138 -9.92 13.75 -12.36
C ASN A 138 -9.08 13.62 -13.62
N ALA A 139 -7.81 13.23 -13.52
CA ALA A 139 -6.94 13.07 -14.67
C ALA A 139 -7.31 11.81 -15.46
N SER A 140 -6.97 11.81 -16.74
CA SER A 140 -7.03 10.63 -17.59
C SER A 140 -5.71 9.85 -17.49
N GLY A 141 -5.74 8.59 -17.88
CA GLY A 141 -4.56 7.73 -17.86
C GLY A 141 -4.19 7.25 -16.47
N THR A 142 -2.92 6.93 -16.25
CA THR A 142 -2.44 6.28 -15.03
C THR A 142 -2.59 7.12 -13.78
N GLU A 143 -2.49 8.44 -13.91
CA GLU A 143 -2.58 9.35 -12.77
C GLU A 143 -3.98 9.42 -12.17
N GLY A 144 -5.01 9.13 -12.99
CA GLY A 144 -6.41 9.17 -12.56
C GLY A 144 -6.98 7.84 -12.10
N ILE A 145 -6.21 6.76 -12.16
CA ILE A 145 -6.72 5.43 -11.81
C ILE A 145 -6.90 5.29 -10.30
N SER A 146 -8.10 4.90 -9.89
CA SER A 146 -8.47 4.69 -8.48
C SER A 146 -9.26 3.39 -8.34
N GLY A 147 -9.39 2.91 -7.10
CA GLY A 147 -10.24 1.74 -6.83
C GLY A 147 -11.68 1.93 -7.31
N THR A 148 -12.22 3.13 -7.17
CA THR A 148 -13.56 3.47 -7.65
C THR A 148 -13.67 3.32 -9.16
N LYS A 149 -12.71 3.86 -9.92
CA LYS A 149 -12.68 3.72 -11.38
C LYS A 149 -12.55 2.27 -11.79
N MET A 150 -11.70 1.50 -11.12
CA MET A 150 -11.53 0.08 -11.41
C MET A 150 -12.81 -0.70 -11.20
N ARG A 151 -13.53 -0.42 -10.13
CA ARG A 151 -14.85 -1.05 -9.89
C ARG A 151 -15.86 -0.67 -10.96
N THR A 152 -15.86 0.58 -11.41
CA THR A 152 -16.72 1.04 -12.50
C THR A 152 -16.44 0.28 -13.79
N TYR A 153 -15.16 0.13 -14.15
CA TYR A 153 -14.77 -0.64 -15.34
C TYR A 153 -15.18 -2.11 -15.25
N ALA A 154 -14.96 -2.73 -14.09
CA ALA A 154 -15.32 -4.12 -13.88
C ALA A 154 -16.84 -4.33 -14.00
N ASN A 155 -17.63 -3.47 -13.38
CA ASN A 155 -19.09 -3.58 -13.42
C ASN A 155 -19.66 -3.29 -14.82
N ALA A 156 -18.99 -2.47 -15.61
CA ALA A 156 -19.37 -2.19 -17.00
C ALA A 156 -18.89 -3.24 -18.00
N GLY A 157 -18.08 -4.20 -17.57
CA GLY A 157 -17.47 -5.18 -18.45
C GLY A 157 -16.38 -4.60 -19.36
N ASP A 158 -15.83 -3.43 -18.98
CA ASP A 158 -14.80 -2.73 -19.75
C ASP A 158 -13.42 -3.30 -19.44
N ARG A 159 -13.13 -4.45 -20.04
CA ARG A 159 -11.88 -5.19 -19.79
C ARG A 159 -10.64 -4.41 -20.20
N MET A 160 -10.72 -3.65 -21.29
CA MET A 160 -9.57 -2.89 -21.81
C MET A 160 -9.14 -1.82 -20.82
N SER A 161 -10.09 -1.02 -20.32
CA SER A 161 -9.80 0.03 -19.33
C SER A 161 -9.37 -0.57 -17.99
N PHE A 162 -10.00 -1.65 -17.58
CA PHE A 162 -9.63 -2.35 -16.35
C PHE A 162 -8.20 -2.86 -16.41
N LYS A 163 -7.84 -3.53 -17.51
CA LYS A 163 -6.48 -4.04 -17.72
C LYS A 163 -5.45 -2.92 -17.74
N ALA A 164 -5.76 -1.80 -18.38
CA ALA A 164 -4.87 -0.64 -18.43
C ALA A 164 -4.60 -0.03 -17.05
N GLY A 165 -5.53 -0.17 -16.11
CA GLY A 165 -5.38 0.30 -14.74
C GLY A 165 -4.60 -0.65 -13.82
N LEU A 166 -4.35 -1.87 -14.26
CA LEU A 166 -3.58 -2.86 -13.50
C LEU A 166 -2.09 -2.74 -13.80
N PRO A 167 -1.22 -2.99 -12.81
CA PRO A 167 0.20 -3.18 -13.08
C PRO A 167 0.41 -4.25 -14.17
N LYS A 168 1.41 -4.06 -14.99
CA LYS A 168 1.70 -4.98 -16.11
C LYS A 168 1.87 -6.43 -15.61
N ALA A 169 2.48 -6.61 -14.46
CA ALA A 169 2.67 -7.94 -13.85
C ALA A 169 1.36 -8.67 -13.54
N LEU A 170 0.22 -7.95 -13.50
CA LEU A 170 -1.09 -8.52 -13.23
C LEU A 170 -1.96 -8.66 -14.49
N HIS A 171 -1.44 -8.31 -15.66
CA HIS A 171 -2.23 -8.42 -16.89
C HIS A 171 -2.66 -9.86 -17.23
N ALA A 172 -1.86 -10.85 -16.85
CA ALA A 172 -2.22 -12.25 -17.02
C ALA A 172 -3.40 -12.68 -16.11
N ASP A 173 -3.63 -11.96 -15.03
CA ASP A 173 -4.68 -12.25 -14.05
C ASP A 173 -5.91 -11.33 -14.22
N VAL A 174 -5.99 -10.58 -15.32
CA VAL A 174 -7.02 -9.54 -15.51
C VAL A 174 -8.44 -10.09 -15.35
N ASP A 175 -8.73 -11.25 -15.92
CA ASP A 175 -10.09 -11.80 -15.88
C ASP A 175 -10.47 -12.25 -14.46
N GLU A 176 -9.55 -12.87 -13.75
CA GLU A 176 -9.76 -13.26 -12.35
C GLU A 176 -10.00 -12.04 -11.45
N ILE A 177 -9.15 -11.03 -11.57
CA ILE A 177 -9.25 -9.81 -10.74
C ILE A 177 -10.54 -9.07 -11.07
N MET A 178 -10.87 -8.93 -12.35
CA MET A 178 -12.07 -8.26 -12.81
C MET A 178 -13.34 -8.94 -12.29
N THR A 179 -13.37 -10.27 -12.28
CA THR A 179 -14.48 -11.04 -11.74
C THR A 179 -14.66 -10.79 -10.25
N GLU A 180 -13.57 -10.78 -9.49
CA GLU A 180 -13.62 -10.49 -8.05
C GLU A 180 -14.11 -9.07 -7.77
N VAL A 181 -13.67 -8.11 -8.56
CA VAL A 181 -14.01 -6.69 -8.37
C VAL A 181 -15.46 -6.39 -8.77
N ALA A 182 -15.98 -7.08 -9.78
CA ALA A 182 -17.35 -6.91 -10.29
C ALA A 182 -18.42 -7.55 -9.40
N ALA A 183 -18.04 -8.33 -8.44
CA ALA A 183 -18.98 -9.08 -7.60
C ALA A 183 -19.95 -8.23 -6.77
#